data_b78451d10755695762539cf95a9e372e
#
_entry.id   b78451d10755695762539cf95a9e372e
#
_cell.length_a   1.000
_cell.length_b   1.000
_cell.length_c   1.000
_cell.angle_alpha   90.00
_cell.angle_beta   90.00
_cell.angle_gamma   90.00
#
_symmetry.space_group_name_H-M   'P 1'
#
loop_
_entity.id
_entity.type
_entity.pdbx_description
1 polymer ?
#
loop_
_entity_poly.entity_id
_entity_poly.type
_entity_poly.pdbx_seq_one_letter_code
_entity_poly.pdbx_strand_id
1 'polypeptide(L)'
;MTKYFAVPVAVLALLLGLSLENGRRIESYAARWLTAVEAATAAAEREDWPEAREALRETREDWESRKPWLHVVTAHDELEAADALFADADSFAQERDMAEFRGAAAQLSVQLRVVSDMQQLSLRNIL
;
A
#
# COMPACT_ATOMS: atom_id res chain seq x y z
N MET A 1 -16.88 41.20 14.79
CA MET A 1 -15.76 40.87 13.94
C MET A 1 -15.27 39.45 14.11
N THR A 2 -15.30 38.86 15.30
CA THR A 2 -14.91 37.47 15.54
C THR A 2 -15.76 36.43 14.81
N LYS A 3 -17.03 36.74 14.49
CA LYS A 3 -17.93 35.83 13.77
C LYS A 3 -17.52 35.57 12.31
N TYR A 4 -16.82 36.50 11.68
CA TYR A 4 -16.41 36.37 10.27
C TYR A 4 -15.13 35.52 10.09
N PHE A 5 -14.34 35.34 11.14
CA PHE A 5 -13.14 34.53 11.13
C PHE A 5 -13.38 33.12 11.65
N ALA A 6 -14.42 32.88 12.45
CA ALA A 6 -14.72 31.59 13.05
C ALA A 6 -15.09 30.52 12.01
N VAL A 7 -15.89 30.88 10.98
CA VAL A 7 -16.31 29.93 9.95
C VAL A 7 -15.16 29.50 9.04
N PRO A 8 -14.35 30.44 8.46
CA PRO A 8 -13.20 30.02 7.65
C PRO A 8 -12.17 29.21 8.43
N VAL A 9 -11.91 29.58 9.70
CA VAL A 9 -10.98 28.84 10.57
C VAL A 9 -11.50 27.44 10.86
N ALA A 10 -12.80 27.29 11.13
CA ALA A 10 -13.42 25.99 11.37
C ALA A 10 -13.35 25.09 10.13
N VAL A 11 -13.60 25.65 8.93
CA VAL A 11 -13.51 24.92 7.67
C VAL A 11 -12.07 24.48 7.41
N LEU A 12 -11.09 25.35 7.66
CA LEU A 12 -9.68 25.03 7.50
C LEU A 12 -9.25 23.92 8.46
N ALA A 13 -9.66 24.00 9.72
CA ALA A 13 -9.36 22.97 10.73
C ALA A 13 -9.99 21.63 10.35
N LEU A 14 -11.22 21.63 9.80
CA LEU A 14 -11.89 20.42 9.35
C LEU A 14 -11.13 19.78 8.17
N LEU A 15 -10.73 20.60 7.18
CA LEU A 15 -9.96 20.12 6.04
C LEU A 15 -8.60 19.56 6.44
N LEU A 16 -7.91 20.21 7.38
CA LEU A 16 -6.65 19.72 7.94
C LEU A 16 -6.85 18.42 8.69
N GLY A 17 -7.90 18.31 9.48
CA GLY A 17 -8.22 17.09 10.22
C GLY A 17 -8.50 15.92 9.29
N LEU A 18 -9.30 16.14 8.23
CA LEU A 18 -9.61 15.13 7.23
C LEU A 18 -8.36 14.70 6.45
N SER A 19 -7.48 15.65 6.14
CA SER A 19 -6.23 15.35 5.43
C SER A 19 -5.27 14.52 6.28
N LEU A 20 -5.12 14.85 7.56
CA LEU A 20 -4.29 14.09 8.51
C LEU A 20 -4.84 12.69 8.71
N GLU A 21 -6.16 12.56 8.82
CA GLU A 21 -6.83 11.26 8.94
C GLU A 21 -6.62 10.40 7.70
N ASN A 22 -6.74 10.97 6.49
CA ASN A 22 -6.46 10.25 5.25
C ASN A 22 -5.00 9.80 5.17
N GLY A 23 -4.05 10.64 5.58
CA GLY A 23 -2.64 10.27 5.64
C GLY A 23 -2.38 9.10 6.58
N ARG A 24 -3.03 9.09 7.75
CA ARG A 24 -2.93 8.00 8.72
C ARG A 24 -3.51 6.70 8.18
N ARG A 25 -4.64 6.76 7.46
CA ARG A 25 -5.27 5.58 6.86
C ARG A 25 -4.36 4.96 5.80
N ILE A 26 -3.73 5.76 4.97
CA ILE A 26 -2.79 5.29 3.94
C ILE A 26 -1.59 4.61 4.58
N GLU A 27 -0.99 5.21 5.62
CA GLU A 27 0.08 4.57 6.37
C GLU A 27 -0.34 3.24 6.98
N SER A 28 -1.56 3.19 7.52
CA SER A 28 -2.12 1.98 8.11
C SER A 28 -2.25 0.85 7.08
N TYR A 29 -2.73 1.15 5.88
CA TYR A 29 -2.86 0.16 4.80
C TYR A 29 -1.50 -0.32 4.34
N ALA A 30 -0.57 0.59 4.10
CA ALA A 30 0.78 0.22 3.68
C ALA A 30 1.48 -0.64 4.72
N ALA A 31 1.37 -0.29 5.99
CA ALA A 31 1.96 -1.08 7.08
C ALA A 31 1.39 -2.49 7.11
N ARG A 32 0.09 -2.66 6.91
CA ARG A 32 -0.54 -3.98 6.85
C ARG A 32 -0.06 -4.79 5.64
N TRP A 33 0.06 -4.15 4.48
CA TRP A 33 0.59 -4.81 3.29
C TRP A 33 2.02 -5.28 3.50
N LEU A 34 2.88 -4.42 4.07
CA LEU A 34 4.28 -4.76 4.35
C LEU A 34 4.38 -5.94 5.34
N THR A 35 3.59 -5.90 6.41
CA THR A 35 3.55 -6.98 7.39
C THR A 35 3.07 -8.29 6.75
N ALA A 36 2.06 -8.23 5.88
CA ALA A 36 1.53 -9.40 5.19
C ALA A 36 2.55 -10.01 4.22
N VAL A 37 3.31 -9.17 3.49
CA VAL A 37 4.38 -9.65 2.61
C VAL A 37 5.51 -10.30 3.42
N GLU A 38 5.87 -9.72 4.56
CA GLU A 38 6.84 -10.34 5.47
C GLU A 38 6.36 -11.68 5.99
N ALA A 39 5.07 -11.78 6.34
CA ALA A 39 4.47 -13.04 6.79
C ALA A 39 4.49 -14.10 5.67
N ALA A 40 4.23 -13.70 4.43
CA ALA A 40 4.33 -14.59 3.27
C ALA A 40 5.76 -15.10 3.10
N THR A 41 6.76 -14.22 3.23
CA THR A 41 8.16 -14.61 3.14
C THR A 41 8.55 -15.58 4.26
N ALA A 42 8.11 -15.32 5.49
CA ALA A 42 8.36 -16.22 6.61
C ALA A 42 7.73 -17.60 6.39
N ALA A 43 6.50 -17.64 5.86
CA ALA A 43 5.85 -18.91 5.53
C ALA A 43 6.63 -19.67 4.45
N ALA A 44 7.10 -18.99 3.41
CA ALA A 44 7.92 -19.59 2.35
C ALA A 44 9.22 -20.15 2.90
N GLU A 45 9.86 -19.45 3.83
CA GLU A 45 11.10 -19.92 4.50
C GLU A 45 10.89 -21.21 5.30
N ARG A 46 9.67 -21.41 5.82
CA ARG A 46 9.28 -22.66 6.49
C ARG A 46 8.79 -23.71 5.49
N GLU A 47 8.90 -23.45 4.20
CA GLU A 47 8.40 -24.30 3.14
C GLU A 47 6.87 -24.49 3.17
N ASP A 48 6.18 -23.58 3.82
CA ASP A 48 4.71 -23.53 3.83
C ASP A 48 4.19 -22.66 2.68
N TRP A 49 4.34 -23.19 1.48
CA TRP A 49 3.96 -22.46 0.26
C TRP A 49 2.46 -22.16 0.15
N PRO A 50 1.56 -23.07 0.58
CA PRO A 50 0.13 -22.73 0.59
C PRO A 50 -0.17 -21.51 1.45
N GLU A 51 0.42 -21.39 2.62
CA GLU A 51 0.24 -20.22 3.50
C GLU A 51 0.85 -18.97 2.90
N ALA A 52 2.03 -19.07 2.29
CA ALA A 52 2.68 -17.95 1.60
C ALA A 52 1.79 -17.40 0.49
N ARG A 53 1.23 -18.29 -0.33
CA ARG A 53 0.32 -17.91 -1.42
C ARG A 53 -0.98 -17.29 -0.90
N GLU A 54 -1.51 -17.83 0.18
CA GLU A 54 -2.73 -17.28 0.78
C GLU A 54 -2.51 -15.86 1.33
N ALA A 55 -1.39 -15.63 1.99
CA ALA A 55 -1.04 -14.29 2.50
C ALA A 55 -0.89 -13.28 1.34
N LEU A 56 -0.25 -13.69 0.25
CA LEU A 56 -0.13 -12.84 -0.94
C LEU A 56 -1.47 -12.58 -1.59
N ARG A 57 -2.34 -13.60 -1.68
CA ARG A 57 -3.67 -13.46 -2.27
C ARG A 57 -4.52 -12.47 -1.50
N GLU A 58 -4.54 -12.57 -0.18
CA GLU A 58 -5.28 -11.64 0.69
C GLU A 58 -4.74 -10.21 0.55
N THR A 59 -3.43 -10.07 0.52
CA THR A 59 -2.80 -8.75 0.34
C THR A 59 -3.15 -8.16 -1.01
N ARG A 60 -3.11 -8.96 -2.07
CA ARG A 60 -3.45 -8.53 -3.43
C ARG A 60 -4.93 -8.13 -3.54
N GLU A 61 -5.83 -8.90 -2.91
CA GLU A 61 -7.25 -8.53 -2.88
C GLU A 61 -7.49 -7.19 -2.21
N ASP A 62 -6.83 -6.94 -1.08
CA ASP A 62 -6.93 -5.64 -0.41
C ASP A 62 -6.36 -4.52 -1.28
N TRP A 63 -5.20 -4.76 -1.91
CA TRP A 63 -4.61 -3.84 -2.87
C TRP A 63 -5.56 -3.52 -4.02
N GLU A 64 -6.13 -4.53 -4.66
CA GLU A 64 -7.07 -4.38 -5.77
C GLU A 64 -8.31 -3.57 -5.38
N SER A 65 -8.82 -3.79 -4.17
CA SER A 65 -10.00 -3.06 -3.68
C SER A 65 -9.74 -1.57 -3.51
N ARG A 66 -8.48 -1.16 -3.33
CA ARG A 66 -8.09 0.23 -3.13
C ARG A 66 -7.59 0.92 -4.39
N LYS A 67 -7.37 0.19 -5.47
CA LYS A 67 -6.84 0.74 -6.73
C LYS A 67 -7.66 1.88 -7.30
N PRO A 68 -9.00 1.89 -7.29
CA PRO A 68 -9.74 3.03 -7.79
C PRO A 68 -9.37 4.35 -7.10
N TRP A 69 -9.17 4.32 -5.81
CA TRP A 69 -8.70 5.49 -5.05
C TRP A 69 -7.24 5.80 -5.36
N LEU A 70 -6.39 4.78 -5.44
CA LEU A 70 -4.97 4.93 -5.70
C LEU A 70 -4.71 5.57 -7.07
N HIS A 71 -5.53 5.27 -8.09
CA HIS A 71 -5.43 5.89 -9.42
C HIS A 71 -5.66 7.40 -9.40
N VAL A 72 -6.40 7.90 -8.41
CA VAL A 72 -6.66 9.34 -8.27
C VAL A 72 -5.43 10.08 -7.74
N VAL A 73 -4.65 9.45 -6.85
CA VAL A 73 -3.60 10.12 -6.06
C VAL A 73 -2.18 9.64 -6.35
N THR A 74 -2.03 8.63 -7.21
CA THR A 74 -0.72 8.01 -7.47
C THR A 74 -0.51 7.84 -8.99
N ALA A 75 0.75 7.89 -9.40
CA ALA A 75 1.12 7.67 -10.81
C ALA A 75 0.75 6.25 -11.25
N HIS A 76 0.14 6.13 -12.43
CA HIS A 76 -0.31 4.87 -13.00
C HIS A 76 0.82 3.84 -13.12
N ASP A 77 2.00 4.27 -13.53
CA ASP A 77 3.17 3.40 -13.71
C ASP A 77 3.57 2.71 -12.40
N GLU A 78 3.44 3.41 -11.28
CA GLU A 78 3.78 2.86 -9.97
C GLU A 78 2.79 1.77 -9.54
N LEU A 79 1.53 1.94 -9.89
CA LEU A 79 0.50 0.93 -9.61
C LEU A 79 0.71 -0.31 -10.47
N GLU A 80 1.06 -0.13 -11.74
CA GLU A 80 1.35 -1.26 -12.64
C GLU A 80 2.59 -2.03 -12.19
N ALA A 81 3.61 -1.33 -11.70
CA ALA A 81 4.81 -1.97 -11.18
C ALA A 81 4.48 -2.86 -9.98
N ALA A 82 3.61 -2.40 -9.07
CA ALA A 82 3.17 -3.21 -7.95
C ALA A 82 2.37 -4.44 -8.41
N ASP A 83 1.46 -4.26 -9.37
CA ASP A 83 0.68 -5.37 -9.94
C ASP A 83 1.60 -6.46 -10.52
N ALA A 84 2.63 -6.06 -11.26
CA ALA A 84 3.60 -6.99 -11.85
C ALA A 84 4.36 -7.76 -10.76
N LEU A 85 4.74 -7.09 -9.68
CA LEU A 85 5.47 -7.73 -8.58
C LEU A 85 4.59 -8.70 -7.78
N PHE A 86 3.31 -8.42 -7.61
CA PHE A 86 2.36 -9.39 -7.04
C PHE A 86 2.30 -10.66 -7.90
N ALA A 87 2.20 -10.48 -9.21
CA ALA A 87 2.13 -11.60 -10.14
C ALA A 87 3.42 -12.43 -10.12
N ASP A 88 4.58 -11.77 -10.12
CA ASP A 88 5.89 -12.44 -10.06
C ASP A 88 6.04 -13.23 -8.76
N ALA A 89 5.71 -12.63 -7.62
CA ALA A 89 5.81 -13.30 -6.33
C ALA A 89 4.92 -14.55 -6.29
N ASP A 90 3.67 -14.46 -6.77
CA ASP A 90 2.78 -15.61 -6.83
C ASP A 90 3.30 -16.71 -7.75
N SER A 91 3.84 -16.34 -8.90
CA SER A 91 4.44 -17.29 -9.85
C SER A 91 5.60 -18.06 -9.20
N PHE A 92 6.51 -17.35 -8.53
CA PHE A 92 7.64 -17.99 -7.85
C PHE A 92 7.20 -18.85 -6.68
N ALA A 93 6.12 -18.45 -5.98
CA ALA A 93 5.53 -19.28 -4.93
C ALA A 93 4.95 -20.58 -5.49
N GLN A 94 4.31 -20.52 -6.65
CA GLN A 94 3.80 -21.72 -7.34
C GLN A 94 4.92 -22.67 -7.72
N GLU A 95 6.04 -22.13 -8.16
CA GLU A 95 7.25 -22.90 -8.53
C GLU A 95 8.06 -23.33 -7.32
N ARG A 96 7.74 -22.84 -6.13
CA ARG A 96 8.48 -23.08 -4.90
C ARG A 96 9.94 -22.66 -5.01
N ASP A 97 10.18 -21.57 -5.71
CA ASP A 97 11.53 -21.01 -5.91
C ASP A 97 11.79 -19.97 -4.82
N MET A 98 12.48 -20.39 -3.76
CA MET A 98 12.70 -19.53 -2.58
C MET A 98 13.56 -18.30 -2.90
N ALA A 99 14.62 -18.47 -3.69
CA ALA A 99 15.53 -17.37 -4.02
C ALA A 99 14.80 -16.28 -4.82
N GLU A 100 14.09 -16.68 -5.86
CA GLU A 100 13.32 -15.75 -6.70
C GLU A 100 12.13 -15.16 -5.95
N PHE A 101 11.45 -15.95 -5.14
CA PHE A 101 10.34 -15.48 -4.31
C PHE A 101 10.82 -14.40 -3.33
N ARG A 102 11.93 -14.64 -2.66
CA ARG A 102 12.49 -13.66 -1.71
C ARG A 102 12.80 -12.33 -2.39
N GLY A 103 13.39 -12.38 -3.58
CA GLY A 103 13.70 -11.20 -4.37
C GLY A 103 12.44 -10.43 -4.78
N ALA A 104 11.43 -11.14 -5.30
CA ALA A 104 10.17 -10.54 -5.72
C ALA A 104 9.41 -9.93 -4.53
N ALA A 105 9.37 -10.64 -3.40
CA ALA A 105 8.72 -10.15 -2.18
C ALA A 105 9.40 -8.89 -1.64
N ALA A 106 10.73 -8.84 -1.67
CA ALA A 106 11.48 -7.65 -1.25
C ALA A 106 11.19 -6.46 -2.16
N GLN A 107 11.18 -6.67 -3.47
CA GLN A 107 10.84 -5.61 -4.44
C GLN A 107 9.40 -5.15 -4.27
N LEU A 108 8.47 -6.07 -4.04
CA LEU A 108 7.07 -5.74 -3.78
C LEU A 108 6.93 -4.85 -2.54
N SER A 109 7.64 -5.16 -1.47
CA SER A 109 7.64 -4.36 -0.24
C SER A 109 8.14 -2.94 -0.52
N VAL A 110 9.22 -2.79 -1.27
CA VAL A 110 9.74 -1.47 -1.66
C VAL A 110 8.71 -0.71 -2.50
N GLN A 111 8.09 -1.37 -3.47
CA GLN A 111 7.13 -0.74 -4.37
C GLN A 111 5.87 -0.29 -3.63
N LEU A 112 5.36 -1.09 -2.69
CA LEU A 112 4.22 -0.71 -1.86
C LEU A 112 4.54 0.51 -1.00
N ARG A 113 5.77 0.62 -0.52
CA ARG A 113 6.22 1.79 0.23
C ARG A 113 6.30 3.02 -0.66
N VAL A 114 6.80 2.88 -1.88
CA VAL A 114 6.84 3.98 -2.87
C VAL A 114 5.44 4.51 -3.13
N VAL A 115 4.45 3.63 -3.35
CA VAL A 115 3.06 4.03 -3.56
C VAL A 115 2.52 4.80 -2.36
N SER A 116 2.78 4.31 -1.15
CA SER A 116 2.36 4.98 0.09
C SER A 116 2.98 6.38 0.21
N ASP A 117 4.27 6.49 -0.04
CA ASP A 117 4.99 7.77 0.06
C ASP A 117 4.48 8.78 -0.97
N MET A 118 4.21 8.34 -2.20
CA MET A 118 3.66 9.19 -3.24
C MET A 118 2.26 9.71 -2.88
N GLN A 119 1.43 8.89 -2.26
CA GLN A 119 0.12 9.31 -1.78
C GLN A 119 0.22 10.42 -0.74
N GLN A 120 1.12 10.26 0.22
CA GLN A 120 1.34 11.26 1.27
C GLN A 120 1.81 12.58 0.68
N LEU A 121 2.72 12.53 -0.30
CA LEU A 121 3.19 13.74 -0.99
C LEU A 121 2.08 14.42 -1.77
N SER A 122 1.23 13.67 -2.47
CA SER A 122 0.10 14.19 -3.22
C SER A 122 -0.90 14.89 -2.31
N LEU A 123 -1.21 14.29 -1.17
CA LEU A 123 -2.11 14.89 -0.18
C LEU A 123 -1.53 16.16 0.41
N ARG A 124 -0.22 16.21 0.66
CA ARG A 124 0.46 17.43 1.14
C ARG A 124 0.42 18.55 0.10
N ASN A 125 0.56 18.22 -1.18
CA ASN A 125 0.59 19.21 -2.26
C ASN A 125 -0.81 19.78 -2.59
N ILE A 126 -1.87 19.05 -2.27
CA ILE A 126 -3.26 19.52 -2.46
C ILE A 126 -3.63 20.52 -1.37
N LEU A 127 -2.99 20.47 -0.24
CA LEU A 127 -3.21 21.33 0.91
C LEU A 127 -2.11 22.37 1.05
#